data_bd2f6e807214b5a96037fe352be336c4
#
_entry.id   bd2f6e807214b5a96037fe352be336c4
#
_cell.length_a   1.000
_cell.length_b   1.000
_cell.length_c   1.000
_cell.angle_alpha   90.00
_cell.angle_beta   90.00
_cell.angle_gamma   90.00
#
_symmetry.space_group_name_H-M   'P 1'
#
loop_
_entity.id
_entity.type
_entity.pdbx_description
1 polymer ?
#
loop_
_entity_poly.entity_id
_entity_poly.type
_entity_poly.pdbx_seq_one_letter_code
_entity_poly.pdbx_strand_id
1 'polypeptide(L)'
;MIEAGTAHTREDLSRMQLDTLSLRAVDGVPGLLKLLQHVDDPRAHEALVILDAWDRRMEPDSIGASIFELFFDAWVREVAGARFEGDAVGILASATSGLSTELLSIDQHGWFANGDRAEAAGRAMTTTLEALTKRLGPDMLNWQWGNIHKVALDHTLSGRGEIFATLDRGGDPVGGSGITVCNTGFDPNYLAGMGANYRLNADLADQNGLWAVDAAGQSGHPGSPNYCDQLSSWLVADLHYLPLDRARVEAEARDSLRLFS
;
A
#
# COMPACT_ATOMS: atom_id res chain seq x y z
N MET A 1 1.04 -3.96 19.04
CA MET A 1 1.45 -2.65 19.59
C MET A 1 0.48 -2.13 20.65
N ILE A 2 -0.83 -2.11 20.41
CA ILE A 2 -1.83 -1.58 21.38
C ILE A 2 -1.80 -2.36 22.71
N GLU A 3 -1.69 -3.69 22.66
CA GLU A 3 -1.67 -4.56 23.85
C GLU A 3 -0.34 -4.52 24.65
N ALA A 4 0.72 -3.99 24.06
CA ALA A 4 2.05 -3.98 24.68
C ALA A 4 2.27 -2.79 25.62
N GLY A 5 1.39 -1.80 25.64
CA GLY A 5 1.50 -0.58 26.44
C GLY A 5 0.28 -0.32 27.30
N THR A 6 0.52 0.21 28.50
CA THR A 6 -0.57 0.68 29.41
C THR A 6 -0.97 2.13 29.15
N ALA A 7 -0.16 2.88 28.39
CA ALA A 7 -0.41 4.24 27.95
C ALA A 7 0.30 4.46 26.62
N HIS A 8 -0.33 5.18 25.72
CA HIS A 8 0.23 5.53 24.42
C HIS A 8 0.34 7.04 24.31
N THR A 9 1.44 7.51 23.76
CA THR A 9 1.66 8.91 23.42
C THR A 9 1.08 9.22 22.04
N ARG A 10 0.97 10.50 21.71
CA ARG A 10 0.59 10.94 20.36
C ARG A 10 1.58 10.43 19.31
N GLU A 11 2.87 10.46 19.62
CA GLU A 11 3.95 9.94 18.76
C GLU A 11 3.81 8.44 18.52
N ASP A 12 3.36 7.68 19.53
CA ASP A 12 3.06 6.25 19.36
C ASP A 12 1.89 6.04 18.37
N LEU A 13 0.84 6.84 18.47
CA LEU A 13 -0.30 6.78 17.55
C LEU A 13 0.11 7.16 16.13
N SER A 14 0.96 8.17 15.94
CA SER A 14 1.50 8.52 14.62
C SER A 14 2.32 7.36 14.03
N ARG A 15 3.18 6.72 14.81
CA ARG A 15 3.94 5.54 14.36
C ARG A 15 3.04 4.35 14.02
N MET A 16 1.96 4.14 14.78
CA MET A 16 0.98 3.08 14.47
C MET A 16 0.30 3.30 13.12
N GLN A 17 0.00 4.56 12.75
CA GLN A 17 -0.59 4.89 11.45
C GLN A 17 0.37 4.65 10.27
N LEU A 18 1.67 4.57 10.54
CA LEU A 18 2.71 4.28 9.55
C LEU A 18 3.15 2.80 9.57
N ASP A 19 2.43 1.92 10.26
CA ASP A 19 2.80 0.50 10.31
C ASP A 19 2.56 -0.18 8.96
N THR A 20 3.66 -0.60 8.34
CA THR A 20 3.70 -1.23 7.01
C THR A 20 3.69 -2.75 7.06
N LEU A 21 3.52 -3.37 8.24
CA LEU A 21 3.52 -4.82 8.38
C LEU A 21 2.38 -5.45 7.59
N SER A 22 2.70 -6.31 6.64
CA SER A 22 1.74 -7.09 5.87
C SER A 22 1.42 -8.41 6.56
N LEU A 23 0.28 -8.49 7.24
CA LEU A 23 -0.19 -9.74 7.86
C LEU A 23 -0.42 -10.84 6.80
N ARG A 24 -0.83 -10.48 5.59
CA ARG A 24 -0.90 -11.41 4.46
C ARG A 24 0.46 -12.04 4.15
N ALA A 25 1.53 -11.25 4.18
CA ALA A 25 2.88 -11.77 3.97
C ALA A 25 3.37 -12.62 5.15
N VAL A 26 3.02 -12.24 6.38
CA VAL A 26 3.31 -13.04 7.59
C VAL A 26 2.71 -14.44 7.46
N ASP A 27 1.45 -14.53 7.03
CA ASP A 27 0.72 -15.80 6.90
C ASP A 27 1.12 -16.57 5.63
N GLY A 28 1.36 -15.86 4.52
CA GLY A 28 1.53 -16.46 3.19
C GLY A 28 2.95 -16.88 2.86
N VAL A 29 3.96 -16.09 3.24
CA VAL A 29 5.36 -16.34 2.82
C VAL A 29 5.88 -17.71 3.29
N PRO A 30 5.66 -18.17 4.54
CA PRO A 30 6.14 -19.48 4.94
C PRO A 30 5.59 -20.63 4.09
N GLY A 31 4.31 -20.54 3.70
CA GLY A 31 3.67 -21.50 2.81
C GLY A 31 4.22 -21.44 1.39
N LEU A 32 4.43 -20.24 0.86
CA LEU A 32 5.04 -20.01 -0.45
C LEU A 32 6.44 -20.61 -0.54
N LEU A 33 7.30 -20.35 0.42
CA LEU A 33 8.66 -20.90 0.47
C LEU A 33 8.66 -22.42 0.45
N LYS A 34 7.77 -23.05 1.24
CA LYS A 34 7.60 -24.50 1.26
C LYS A 34 7.05 -25.04 -0.07
N LEU A 35 6.11 -24.32 -0.68
CA LEU A 35 5.46 -24.73 -1.92
C LEU A 35 6.44 -24.74 -3.10
N LEU A 36 7.36 -23.79 -3.15
CA LEU A 36 8.37 -23.64 -4.20
C LEU A 36 9.79 -24.11 -3.80
N GLN A 37 9.94 -24.87 -2.70
CA GLN A 37 11.25 -25.32 -2.21
C GLN A 37 12.08 -26.14 -3.22
N HIS A 38 11.46 -26.69 -4.26
CA HIS A 38 12.09 -27.51 -5.31
C HIS A 38 12.01 -26.83 -6.68
N VAL A 39 11.87 -25.50 -6.73
CA VAL A 39 11.87 -24.78 -8.01
C VAL A 39 13.25 -24.85 -8.65
N ASP A 40 13.30 -25.21 -9.93
CA ASP A 40 14.59 -25.36 -10.67
C ASP A 40 15.10 -24.03 -11.25
N ASP A 41 14.25 -22.99 -11.32
CA ASP A 41 14.64 -21.67 -11.84
C ASP A 41 15.56 -20.93 -10.85
N PRO A 42 16.81 -20.63 -11.22
CA PRO A 42 17.75 -19.92 -10.33
C PRO A 42 17.25 -18.54 -9.88
N ARG A 43 16.52 -17.83 -10.74
CA ARG A 43 15.97 -16.52 -10.39
C ARG A 43 14.81 -16.63 -9.42
N ALA A 44 13.96 -17.64 -9.57
CA ALA A 44 12.94 -17.93 -8.59
C ALA A 44 13.56 -18.30 -7.24
N HIS A 45 14.63 -19.08 -7.25
CA HIS A 45 15.37 -19.40 -6.02
C HIS A 45 15.95 -18.14 -5.34
N GLU A 46 16.56 -17.22 -6.11
CA GLU A 46 17.05 -15.94 -5.59
C GLU A 46 15.92 -15.11 -4.96
N ALA A 47 14.76 -15.03 -5.62
CA ALA A 47 13.58 -14.34 -5.09
C ALA A 47 13.06 -14.98 -3.78
N LEU A 48 13.08 -16.31 -3.68
CA LEU A 48 12.70 -17.02 -2.45
C LEU A 48 13.68 -16.74 -1.30
N VAL A 49 14.97 -16.64 -1.56
CA VAL A 49 15.98 -16.25 -0.55
C VAL A 49 15.71 -14.84 -0.03
N ILE A 50 15.39 -13.89 -0.92
CA ILE A 50 15.01 -12.53 -0.54
C ILE A 50 13.73 -12.54 0.30
N LEU A 51 12.71 -13.30 -0.11
CA LEU A 51 11.46 -13.43 0.65
C LEU A 51 11.66 -14.07 2.01
N ASP A 52 12.54 -15.03 2.16
CA ASP A 52 12.83 -15.68 3.46
C ASP A 52 13.46 -14.69 4.45
N ALA A 53 14.42 -13.89 3.98
CA ALA A 53 15.11 -12.88 4.78
C ALA A 53 14.27 -11.62 5.06
N TRP A 54 13.18 -11.41 4.32
CA TRP A 54 12.36 -10.21 4.43
C TRP A 54 11.54 -10.17 5.74
N ASP A 55 11.45 -9.01 6.38
CA ASP A 55 10.73 -8.77 7.63
C ASP A 55 9.20 -8.61 7.49
N ARG A 56 8.67 -8.77 6.28
CA ARG A 56 7.24 -8.63 5.91
C ARG A 56 6.72 -7.20 5.95
N ARG A 57 7.61 -6.20 6.03
CA ARG A 57 7.24 -4.79 5.99
C ARG A 57 7.28 -4.26 4.58
N MET A 58 6.20 -3.56 4.22
CA MET A 58 6.05 -2.92 2.91
C MET A 58 6.74 -1.55 2.92
N GLU A 59 8.05 -1.53 3.26
CA GLU A 59 8.83 -0.29 3.26
C GLU A 59 9.27 0.08 1.84
N PRO A 60 9.47 1.38 1.52
CA PRO A 60 9.82 1.81 0.17
C PRO A 60 11.12 1.20 -0.37
N ASP A 61 12.09 0.87 0.47
CA ASP A 61 13.36 0.26 0.11
C ASP A 61 13.33 -1.28 0.08
N SER A 62 12.19 -1.89 0.43
CA SER A 62 12.04 -3.34 0.50
C SER A 62 11.90 -3.98 -0.89
N ILE A 63 12.81 -4.88 -1.21
CA ILE A 63 12.74 -5.73 -2.41
C ILE A 63 11.68 -6.84 -2.22
N GLY A 64 11.65 -7.44 -1.02
CA GLY A 64 10.70 -8.49 -0.68
C GLY A 64 9.24 -8.05 -0.82
N ALA A 65 8.96 -6.78 -0.53
CA ALA A 65 7.64 -6.18 -0.70
C ALA A 65 7.17 -6.23 -2.18
N SER A 66 8.02 -5.81 -3.11
CA SER A 66 7.71 -5.86 -4.55
C SER A 66 7.52 -7.29 -5.05
N ILE A 67 8.41 -8.20 -4.66
CA ILE A 67 8.30 -9.60 -5.07
C ILE A 67 7.00 -10.21 -4.54
N PHE A 68 6.69 -10.01 -3.26
CA PHE A 68 5.50 -10.60 -2.65
C PHE A 68 4.20 -10.02 -3.21
N GLU A 69 4.10 -8.70 -3.36
CA GLU A 69 2.85 -8.06 -3.82
C GLU A 69 2.54 -8.44 -5.28
N LEU A 70 3.54 -8.41 -6.18
CA LEU A 70 3.33 -8.83 -7.56
C LEU A 70 3.07 -10.36 -7.66
N PHE A 71 3.75 -11.15 -6.81
CA PHE A 71 3.46 -12.59 -6.73
C PHE A 71 2.01 -12.82 -6.29
N PHE A 72 1.55 -12.10 -5.28
CA PHE A 72 0.20 -12.30 -4.78
C PHE A 72 -0.86 -11.90 -5.81
N ASP A 73 -0.64 -10.84 -6.57
CA ASP A 73 -1.51 -10.46 -7.70
C ASP A 73 -1.58 -11.54 -8.79
N ALA A 74 -0.45 -12.16 -9.11
CA ALA A 74 -0.41 -13.29 -10.05
C ALA A 74 -1.07 -14.54 -9.43
N TRP A 75 -0.80 -14.80 -8.16
CA TRP A 75 -1.30 -15.96 -7.44
C TRP A 75 -2.84 -15.97 -7.32
N VAL A 76 -3.48 -14.84 -6.99
CA VAL A 76 -4.94 -14.78 -6.92
C VAL A 76 -5.61 -15.09 -8.26
N ARG A 77 -4.94 -14.80 -9.38
CA ARG A 77 -5.42 -15.17 -10.73
C ARG A 77 -5.29 -16.65 -10.99
N GLU A 78 -4.21 -17.28 -10.57
CA GLU A 78 -4.03 -18.74 -10.65
C GLU A 78 -5.07 -19.47 -9.77
N VAL A 79 -5.32 -18.95 -8.57
CA VAL A 79 -6.37 -19.48 -7.67
C VAL A 79 -7.75 -19.36 -8.30
N ALA A 80 -8.09 -18.20 -8.85
CA ALA A 80 -9.37 -18.03 -9.53
C ALA A 80 -9.46 -18.91 -10.78
N GLY A 81 -8.40 -18.97 -11.60
CA GLY A 81 -8.32 -19.78 -12.82
C GLY A 81 -8.41 -21.29 -12.59
N ALA A 82 -8.12 -21.77 -11.37
CA ALA A 82 -8.32 -23.19 -11.02
C ALA A 82 -9.80 -23.60 -11.00
N ARG A 83 -10.74 -22.66 -10.94
CA ARG A 83 -12.18 -22.91 -10.82
C ARG A 83 -13.05 -22.15 -11.81
N PHE A 84 -12.53 -21.07 -12.41
CA PHE A 84 -13.29 -20.19 -13.29
C PHE A 84 -12.54 -19.99 -14.59
N GLU A 85 -13.26 -19.57 -15.64
CA GLU A 85 -12.71 -19.33 -16.97
C GLU A 85 -13.07 -17.94 -17.50
N GLY A 86 -12.33 -17.48 -18.47
CA GLY A 86 -12.59 -16.23 -19.19
C GLY A 86 -12.57 -15.00 -18.26
N ASP A 87 -13.47 -14.05 -18.48
CA ASP A 87 -13.53 -12.78 -17.74
C ASP A 87 -13.82 -12.94 -16.25
N ALA A 88 -14.45 -14.08 -15.86
CA ALA A 88 -14.73 -14.37 -14.47
C ALA A 88 -13.46 -14.47 -13.61
N VAL A 89 -12.35 -14.91 -14.17
CA VAL A 89 -11.06 -14.96 -13.47
C VAL A 89 -10.64 -13.57 -12.97
N GLY A 90 -10.71 -12.58 -13.83
CA GLY A 90 -10.33 -11.19 -13.47
C GLY A 90 -11.24 -10.58 -12.39
N ILE A 91 -12.55 -10.86 -12.47
CA ILE A 91 -13.55 -10.35 -11.52
C ILE A 91 -13.40 -11.02 -10.14
N LEU A 92 -13.14 -12.33 -10.13
CA LEU A 92 -13.13 -13.11 -8.89
C LEU A 92 -11.76 -13.18 -8.21
N ALA A 93 -10.68 -12.80 -8.90
CA ALA A 93 -9.33 -12.82 -8.34
C ALA A 93 -9.24 -12.06 -7.00
N SER A 94 -9.76 -10.81 -6.95
CA SER A 94 -9.77 -10.03 -5.72
C SER A 94 -10.69 -10.61 -4.64
N ALA A 95 -11.83 -11.19 -5.04
CA ALA A 95 -12.79 -11.80 -4.12
C ALA A 95 -12.24 -13.08 -3.45
N THR A 96 -11.27 -13.75 -4.08
CA THR A 96 -10.62 -14.96 -3.54
C THR A 96 -9.38 -14.66 -2.69
N SER A 97 -9.05 -13.40 -2.41
CA SER A 97 -7.77 -13.03 -1.78
C SER A 97 -7.54 -13.66 -0.40
N GLY A 98 -8.56 -13.77 0.44
CA GLY A 98 -8.46 -14.46 1.74
C GLY A 98 -8.17 -15.95 1.58
N LEU A 99 -8.92 -16.65 0.74
CA LEU A 99 -8.68 -18.04 0.38
C LEU A 99 -7.31 -18.25 -0.24
N SER A 100 -6.87 -17.33 -1.11
CA SER A 100 -5.57 -17.39 -1.77
C SER A 100 -4.41 -17.35 -0.78
N THR A 101 -4.54 -16.61 0.33
CA THR A 101 -3.54 -16.63 1.42
C THR A 101 -3.47 -18.00 2.08
N GLU A 102 -4.63 -18.60 2.42
CA GLU A 102 -4.70 -19.95 3.01
C GLU A 102 -4.10 -21.00 2.07
N LEU A 103 -4.43 -20.91 0.78
CA LEU A 103 -3.97 -21.86 -0.25
C LEU A 103 -2.47 -21.83 -0.50
N LEU A 104 -1.72 -20.84 -0.04
CA LEU A 104 -0.26 -20.90 -0.02
C LEU A 104 0.24 -21.97 0.96
N SER A 105 -0.45 -22.16 2.08
CA SER A 105 -0.04 -23.09 3.13
C SER A 105 -0.73 -24.44 3.03
N ILE A 106 -2.04 -24.47 2.80
CA ILE A 106 -2.86 -25.69 2.83
C ILE A 106 -4.00 -25.61 1.81
N ASP A 107 -4.33 -26.75 1.20
CA ASP A 107 -5.53 -26.94 0.35
C ASP A 107 -6.40 -28.07 0.94
N GLN A 108 -7.03 -27.79 2.08
CA GLN A 108 -7.87 -28.76 2.78
C GLN A 108 -9.18 -29.07 2.08
N HIS A 109 -9.59 -28.25 1.10
CA HIS A 109 -10.87 -28.40 0.37
C HIS A 109 -10.69 -28.86 -1.07
N GLY A 110 -9.45 -29.19 -1.48
CA GLY A 110 -9.15 -29.63 -2.84
C GLY A 110 -9.49 -28.56 -3.87
N TRP A 111 -9.13 -27.32 -3.60
CA TRP A 111 -9.34 -26.20 -4.54
C TRP A 111 -8.59 -26.45 -5.84
N PHE A 112 -7.35 -26.89 -5.75
CA PHE A 112 -6.55 -27.34 -6.88
C PHE A 112 -6.77 -28.82 -7.13
N ALA A 113 -7.39 -29.16 -8.28
CA ALA A 113 -7.51 -30.53 -8.70
C ALA A 113 -6.12 -31.14 -8.99
N ASN A 114 -5.94 -32.45 -8.75
CA ASN A 114 -4.74 -33.21 -9.14
C ASN A 114 -3.38 -32.74 -8.56
N GLY A 115 -3.36 -31.88 -7.56
CA GLY A 115 -2.10 -31.44 -6.92
C GLY A 115 -1.37 -30.32 -7.63
N ASP A 116 -1.99 -29.63 -8.59
CA ASP A 116 -1.37 -28.61 -9.45
C ASP A 116 -1.05 -27.28 -8.72
N ARG A 117 -1.22 -27.22 -7.40
CA ARG A 117 -1.01 -26.01 -6.61
C ARG A 117 0.42 -25.48 -6.67
N ALA A 118 1.40 -26.37 -6.61
CA ALA A 118 2.82 -25.98 -6.71
C ALA A 118 3.17 -25.44 -8.11
N GLU A 119 2.63 -26.05 -9.15
CA GLU A 119 2.81 -25.58 -10.53
C GLU A 119 2.15 -24.21 -10.75
N ALA A 120 0.95 -23.99 -10.20
CA ALA A 120 0.27 -22.71 -10.25
C ALA A 120 1.09 -21.61 -9.53
N ALA A 121 1.64 -21.92 -8.35
CA ALA A 121 2.55 -21.01 -7.65
C ALA A 121 3.84 -20.74 -8.44
N GLY A 122 4.39 -21.74 -9.13
CA GLY A 122 5.52 -21.60 -10.04
C GLY A 122 5.21 -20.64 -11.20
N ARG A 123 4.05 -20.80 -11.85
CA ARG A 123 3.60 -19.86 -12.90
C ARG A 123 3.43 -18.43 -12.39
N ALA A 124 2.82 -18.27 -11.20
CA ALA A 124 2.69 -16.97 -10.56
C ALA A 124 4.07 -16.32 -10.29
N MET A 125 5.04 -17.10 -9.81
CA MET A 125 6.41 -16.62 -9.59
C MET A 125 7.07 -16.22 -10.92
N THR A 126 6.99 -17.03 -11.97
CA THR A 126 7.51 -16.69 -13.30
C THR A 126 6.92 -15.37 -13.80
N THR A 127 5.59 -15.22 -13.74
CA THR A 127 4.89 -13.97 -14.11
C THR A 127 5.43 -12.76 -13.33
N THR A 128 5.67 -12.94 -12.04
CA THR A 128 6.22 -11.91 -11.15
C THR A 128 7.61 -11.47 -11.58
N LEU A 129 8.50 -12.43 -11.81
CA LEU A 129 9.89 -12.16 -12.22
C LEU A 129 9.96 -11.45 -13.58
N GLU A 130 9.12 -11.86 -14.53
CA GLU A 130 8.99 -11.20 -15.82
C GLU A 130 8.47 -9.77 -15.69
N ALA A 131 7.43 -9.55 -14.88
CA ALA A 131 6.84 -8.24 -14.66
C ALA A 131 7.82 -7.26 -13.99
N LEU A 132 8.53 -7.70 -12.94
CA LEU A 132 9.56 -6.89 -12.27
C LEU A 132 10.76 -6.62 -13.19
N THR A 133 11.23 -7.63 -13.94
CA THR A 133 12.30 -7.44 -14.92
C THR A 133 11.93 -6.41 -15.97
N LYS A 134 10.70 -6.47 -16.48
CA LYS A 134 10.22 -5.52 -17.48
C LYS A 134 10.13 -4.10 -16.94
N ARG A 135 9.74 -3.92 -15.66
CA ARG A 135 9.54 -2.62 -15.04
C ARG A 135 10.84 -1.98 -14.54
N LEU A 136 11.71 -2.78 -13.92
CA LEU A 136 12.86 -2.30 -13.13
C LEU A 136 14.21 -2.85 -13.63
N GLY A 137 14.20 -3.66 -14.66
CA GLY A 137 15.41 -4.31 -15.18
C GLY A 137 15.73 -5.65 -14.50
N PRO A 138 16.78 -6.35 -14.97
CA PRO A 138 17.07 -7.71 -14.52
C PRO A 138 17.71 -7.81 -13.13
N ASP A 139 18.28 -6.72 -12.61
CA ASP A 139 18.95 -6.69 -11.32
C ASP A 139 17.93 -6.54 -10.20
N MET A 140 17.79 -7.56 -9.35
CA MET A 140 16.84 -7.57 -8.24
C MET A 140 17.12 -6.49 -7.18
N LEU A 141 18.34 -5.97 -7.08
CA LEU A 141 18.65 -4.85 -6.17
C LEU A 141 17.88 -3.57 -6.49
N ASN A 142 17.40 -3.43 -7.74
CA ASN A 142 16.57 -2.32 -8.17
C ASN A 142 15.07 -2.53 -7.91
N TRP A 143 14.64 -3.70 -7.41
CA TRP A 143 13.24 -4.04 -7.23
C TRP A 143 12.66 -3.53 -5.90
N GLN A 144 13.15 -2.38 -5.45
CA GLN A 144 12.62 -1.72 -4.27
C GLN A 144 11.15 -1.30 -4.47
N TRP A 145 10.33 -1.47 -3.44
CA TRP A 145 8.89 -1.19 -3.48
C TRP A 145 8.59 0.25 -3.92
N GLY A 146 9.29 1.23 -3.37
CA GLY A 146 9.14 2.64 -3.72
C GLY A 146 9.57 3.00 -5.15
N ASN A 147 10.19 2.10 -5.91
CA ASN A 147 10.46 2.35 -7.32
C ASN A 147 9.20 2.19 -8.19
N ILE A 148 8.22 1.41 -7.72
CA ILE A 148 6.92 1.19 -8.40
C ILE A 148 5.75 1.75 -7.59
N HIS A 149 5.83 1.77 -6.26
CA HIS A 149 4.77 2.24 -5.37
C HIS A 149 5.04 3.67 -4.92
N LYS A 150 4.39 4.60 -5.62
CA LYS A 150 4.56 6.04 -5.44
C LYS A 150 3.21 6.69 -5.26
N VAL A 151 3.17 7.75 -4.48
CA VAL A 151 1.96 8.57 -4.32
C VAL A 151 1.51 9.10 -5.69
N ALA A 152 0.23 8.94 -5.98
CA ALA A 152 -0.42 9.48 -7.18
C ALA A 152 -1.64 10.31 -6.75
N LEU A 153 -1.51 11.62 -6.82
CA LEU A 153 -2.58 12.58 -6.52
C LEU A 153 -3.03 13.21 -7.85
N ASP A 154 -3.82 12.44 -8.58
CA ASP A 154 -4.32 12.85 -9.88
C ASP A 154 -5.40 13.91 -9.74
N HIS A 155 -5.23 15.03 -10.45
CA HIS A 155 -6.27 16.06 -10.51
C HIS A 155 -7.49 15.54 -11.28
N THR A 156 -8.70 16.02 -10.93
CA THR A 156 -9.95 15.58 -11.56
C THR A 156 -10.03 15.83 -13.08
N LEU A 157 -9.16 16.70 -13.60
CA LEU A 157 -9.00 16.95 -15.03
C LEU A 157 -7.86 16.13 -15.66
N SER A 158 -7.11 15.37 -14.88
CA SER A 158 -6.06 14.48 -15.40
C SER A 158 -6.63 13.52 -16.46
N GLY A 159 -5.85 13.19 -17.46
CA GLY A 159 -6.29 12.36 -18.58
C GLY A 159 -7.12 13.08 -19.67
N ARG A 160 -7.44 14.38 -19.51
CA ARG A 160 -8.15 15.16 -20.52
C ARG A 160 -7.25 15.92 -21.51
N GLY A 161 -5.93 15.71 -21.40
CA GLY A 161 -4.91 16.29 -22.26
C GLY A 161 -3.62 16.56 -21.48
N GLU A 162 -2.49 16.66 -22.17
CA GLU A 162 -1.16 16.78 -21.57
C GLU A 162 -1.03 17.97 -20.60
N ILE A 163 -1.68 19.09 -20.88
CA ILE A 163 -1.64 20.26 -20.01
C ILE A 163 -2.24 19.97 -18.62
N PHE A 164 -3.20 19.07 -18.53
CA PHE A 164 -3.84 18.75 -17.25
C PHE A 164 -3.00 17.83 -16.37
N ALA A 165 -2.09 17.05 -16.95
CA ALA A 165 -1.13 16.26 -16.20
C ALA A 165 -0.16 17.13 -15.36
N THR A 166 0.01 18.40 -15.72
CA THR A 166 0.81 19.36 -14.93
C THR A 166 0.14 19.73 -13.60
N LEU A 167 -1.13 19.38 -13.43
CA LEU A 167 -1.90 19.60 -12.19
C LEU A 167 -1.71 18.46 -11.17
N ASP A 168 -1.28 17.29 -11.65
CA ASP A 168 -1.07 16.13 -10.80
C ASP A 168 0.10 16.36 -9.82
N ARG A 169 0.04 15.72 -8.67
CA ARG A 169 1.06 15.77 -7.62
C ARG A 169 1.40 14.36 -7.14
N GLY A 170 2.48 14.24 -6.39
CA GLY A 170 3.01 12.98 -5.91
C GLY A 170 4.31 12.62 -6.60
N GLY A 171 4.53 11.32 -6.83
CA GLY A 171 5.77 10.77 -7.35
C GLY A 171 6.74 10.35 -6.26
N ASP A 172 6.44 10.70 -4.99
CA ASP A 172 7.25 10.30 -3.84
C ASP A 172 7.05 8.81 -3.55
N PRO A 173 8.12 8.05 -3.27
CA PRO A 173 8.01 6.69 -2.78
C PRO A 173 7.21 6.64 -1.47
N VAL A 174 6.34 5.66 -1.34
CA VAL A 174 5.54 5.47 -0.12
C VAL A 174 5.52 4.01 0.29
N GLY A 175 5.52 3.76 1.60
CA GLY A 175 5.36 2.41 2.16
C GLY A 175 3.90 2.00 2.30
N GLY A 176 3.69 0.76 2.73
CA GLY A 176 2.36 0.20 2.91
C GLY A 176 1.79 -0.43 1.64
N SER A 177 0.53 -0.80 1.73
CA SER A 177 -0.29 -1.35 0.63
C SER A 177 -1.77 -1.19 0.98
N GLY A 178 -2.68 -1.68 0.15
CA GLY A 178 -4.12 -1.67 0.43
C GLY A 178 -4.57 -2.49 1.64
N ILE A 179 -3.67 -3.25 2.26
CA ILE A 179 -3.98 -4.18 3.38
C ILE A 179 -3.10 -3.98 4.61
N THR A 180 -2.27 -2.97 4.64
CA THR A 180 -1.48 -2.60 5.83
C THR A 180 -2.18 -1.50 6.61
N VAL A 181 -1.77 -1.26 7.87
CA VAL A 181 -2.29 -0.14 8.67
C VAL A 181 -1.93 1.19 8.02
N CYS A 182 -0.68 1.33 7.54
CA CYS A 182 -0.31 2.38 6.60
C CYS A 182 -0.99 2.08 5.27
N ASN A 183 -2.27 2.44 5.14
CA ASN A 183 -3.05 2.11 3.96
C ASN A 183 -2.72 3.06 2.80
N THR A 184 -2.12 2.48 1.77
CA THR A 184 -1.74 3.12 0.51
C THR A 184 -2.19 2.21 -0.65
N GLY A 185 -3.51 2.11 -0.82
CA GLY A 185 -4.10 1.33 -1.91
C GLY A 185 -3.67 1.87 -3.27
N PHE A 186 -3.52 0.99 -4.25
CA PHE A 186 -2.90 1.30 -5.53
C PHE A 186 -3.72 0.82 -6.73
N ASP A 187 -3.41 1.39 -7.87
CA ASP A 187 -3.94 1.02 -9.18
C ASP A 187 -3.20 -0.20 -9.78
N PRO A 188 -3.58 -0.73 -10.95
CA PRO A 188 -2.87 -1.82 -11.63
C PRO A 188 -1.40 -1.52 -11.97
N ASN A 189 -0.96 -0.28 -11.89
CA ASN A 189 0.43 0.12 -12.06
C ASN A 189 1.20 0.22 -10.74
N TYR A 190 0.55 -0.10 -9.62
CA TYR A 190 1.05 0.01 -8.25
C TYR A 190 1.20 1.45 -7.75
N LEU A 191 0.59 2.44 -8.42
CA LEU A 191 0.58 3.82 -7.96
C LEU A 191 -0.44 4.03 -6.86
N ALA A 192 -0.02 4.59 -5.73
CA ALA A 192 -0.83 4.81 -4.54
C ALA A 192 -1.74 6.04 -4.71
N GLY A 193 -2.95 5.81 -5.21
CA GLY A 193 -4.00 6.82 -5.39
C GLY A 193 -5.20 6.67 -4.45
N MET A 194 -5.18 5.66 -3.58
CA MET A 194 -6.24 5.35 -2.61
C MET A 194 -5.65 5.09 -1.24
N GLY A 195 -6.46 5.28 -0.18
CA GLY A 195 -6.05 4.94 1.18
C GLY A 195 -6.31 6.06 2.17
N ALA A 196 -5.45 6.17 3.18
CA ALA A 196 -5.58 7.12 4.28
C ALA A 196 -5.17 8.53 3.83
N ASN A 197 -6.08 9.27 3.19
CA ASN A 197 -5.83 10.65 2.75
C ASN A 197 -5.79 11.66 3.91
N TYR A 198 -6.30 11.31 5.09
CA TYR A 198 -6.33 12.15 6.27
C TYR A 198 -5.81 11.37 7.48
N ARG A 199 -4.76 11.87 8.13
CA ARG A 199 -4.21 11.31 9.37
C ARG A 199 -4.60 12.21 10.52
N LEU A 200 -5.12 11.62 11.61
CA LEU A 200 -5.62 12.36 12.76
C LEU A 200 -5.27 11.65 14.07
N ASN A 201 -4.83 12.43 15.05
CA ASN A 201 -4.71 12.02 16.44
C ASN A 201 -5.53 12.96 17.32
N ALA A 202 -6.44 12.39 18.10
CA ALA A 202 -7.21 13.11 19.12
C ALA A 202 -6.82 12.62 20.51
N ASP A 203 -6.39 13.53 21.37
CA ASP A 203 -6.21 13.28 22.79
C ASP A 203 -7.50 13.66 23.52
N LEU A 204 -8.18 12.69 24.12
CA LEU A 204 -9.44 12.93 24.83
C LEU A 204 -9.25 13.75 26.12
N ALA A 205 -8.02 13.90 26.60
CA ALA A 205 -7.68 14.80 27.70
C ALA A 205 -7.56 16.27 27.25
N ASP A 206 -7.29 16.52 25.95
CA ASP A 206 -7.28 17.86 25.33
C ASP A 206 -8.55 18.05 24.48
N GLN A 207 -9.55 18.71 25.07
CA GLN A 207 -10.81 19.01 24.37
C GLN A 207 -10.73 20.25 23.48
N ASN A 208 -9.57 20.94 23.45
CA ASN A 208 -9.42 22.24 22.76
C ASN A 208 -8.85 22.08 21.34
N GLY A 209 -8.47 20.88 20.94
CA GLY A 209 -7.92 20.65 19.62
C GLY A 209 -7.60 19.20 19.31
N LEU A 210 -7.06 19.00 18.13
CA LEU A 210 -6.56 17.72 17.65
C LEU A 210 -5.36 17.94 16.71
N TRP A 211 -4.66 16.88 16.38
CA TRP A 211 -3.57 16.93 15.40
C TRP A 211 -4.00 16.22 14.13
N ALA A 212 -3.71 16.85 12.98
CA ALA A 212 -4.06 16.25 11.70
C ALA A 212 -3.12 16.70 10.57
N VAL A 213 -3.17 15.96 9.46
CA VAL A 213 -2.53 16.29 8.19
C VAL A 213 -3.29 15.64 7.03
N ASP A 214 -3.42 16.35 5.92
CA ASP A 214 -3.96 15.83 4.67
C ASP A 214 -2.86 15.24 3.78
N ALA A 215 -3.24 14.36 2.85
CA ALA A 215 -2.33 13.76 1.88
C ALA A 215 -1.81 14.77 0.86
N ALA A 216 -2.56 15.81 0.53
CA ALA A 216 -2.18 16.85 -0.42
C ALA A 216 -2.01 18.21 0.27
N GLY A 217 -3.07 18.96 0.38
CA GLY A 217 -3.15 20.29 0.96
C GLY A 217 -4.59 20.77 0.99
N GLN A 218 -4.80 22.00 1.48
CA GLN A 218 -6.17 22.51 1.73
C GLN A 218 -6.71 23.37 0.56
N SER A 219 -6.00 23.46 -0.56
CA SER A 219 -6.46 24.23 -1.73
C SER A 219 -6.70 23.33 -2.94
N GLY A 220 -7.85 23.47 -3.58
CA GLY A 220 -8.13 22.88 -4.90
C GLY A 220 -7.52 23.67 -6.08
N HIS A 221 -6.83 24.79 -5.83
CA HIS A 221 -6.27 25.63 -6.87
C HIS A 221 -4.76 25.34 -7.07
N PRO A 222 -4.33 24.84 -8.24
CA PRO A 222 -2.95 24.42 -8.49
C PRO A 222 -1.90 25.54 -8.35
N GLY A 223 -2.29 26.80 -8.48
CA GLY A 223 -1.42 27.96 -8.26
C GLY A 223 -1.33 28.41 -6.80
N SER A 224 -2.07 27.80 -5.89
CA SER A 224 -1.98 28.09 -4.46
C SER A 224 -0.76 27.41 -3.83
N PRO A 225 -0.06 28.08 -2.90
CA PRO A 225 0.98 27.44 -2.11
C PRO A 225 0.43 26.26 -1.27
N ASN A 226 -0.87 26.26 -0.95
CA ASN A 226 -1.52 25.21 -0.16
C ASN A 226 -2.14 24.09 -1.03
N TYR A 227 -1.70 23.95 -2.28
CA TYR A 227 -2.23 22.90 -3.16
C TYR A 227 -1.69 21.52 -2.81
N CYS A 228 -0.40 21.43 -2.38
CA CYS A 228 0.24 20.16 -2.04
C CYS A 228 1.33 20.33 -0.96
N ASP A 229 1.13 21.27 -0.05
CA ASP A 229 2.12 21.65 0.98
C ASP A 229 2.15 20.66 2.16
N GLN A 230 1.15 19.80 2.31
CA GLN A 230 1.07 18.84 3.41
C GLN A 230 1.60 17.45 3.05
N LEU A 231 1.90 17.16 1.79
CA LEU A 231 2.31 15.80 1.35
C LEU A 231 3.56 15.31 2.11
N SER A 232 4.57 16.15 2.26
CA SER A 232 5.81 15.77 2.97
C SER A 232 5.54 15.40 4.44
N SER A 233 4.68 16.16 5.11
CA SER A 233 4.27 15.89 6.50
C SER A 233 3.39 14.64 6.59
N TRP A 234 2.49 14.44 5.62
CA TRP A 234 1.65 13.24 5.55
C TRP A 234 2.47 11.96 5.40
N LEU A 235 3.51 11.97 4.58
CA LEU A 235 4.39 10.81 4.35
C LEU A 235 5.03 10.29 5.63
N VAL A 236 5.30 11.18 6.60
CA VAL A 236 5.98 10.84 7.86
C VAL A 236 5.06 10.97 9.09
N ALA A 237 3.77 11.20 8.88
CA ALA A 237 2.77 11.47 9.92
C ALA A 237 3.19 12.60 10.88
N ASP A 238 3.80 13.65 10.35
CA ASP A 238 4.07 14.89 11.07
C ASP A 238 2.80 15.75 11.09
N LEU A 239 2.04 15.62 12.19
CA LEU A 239 0.72 16.21 12.33
C LEU A 239 0.82 17.61 12.96
N HIS A 240 0.08 18.55 12.42
CA HIS A 240 -0.05 19.89 13.00
C HIS A 240 -1.32 20.00 13.86
N TYR A 241 -1.25 20.90 14.85
CA TYR A 241 -2.37 21.13 15.78
C TYR A 241 -3.48 21.95 15.12
N LEU A 242 -4.72 21.47 15.21
CA LEU A 242 -5.93 22.14 14.77
C LEU A 242 -6.74 22.55 16.01
N PRO A 243 -6.80 23.84 16.38
CA PRO A 243 -7.55 24.28 17.53
C PRO A 243 -9.07 24.18 17.28
N LEU A 244 -9.80 23.71 18.27
CA LEU A 244 -11.25 23.68 18.29
C LEU A 244 -11.84 24.79 19.20
N ASP A 245 -11.04 25.34 20.10
CA ASP A 245 -11.43 26.48 20.93
C ASP A 245 -11.63 27.75 20.08
N ARG A 246 -12.84 28.34 20.19
CA ARG A 246 -13.25 29.48 19.37
C ARG A 246 -12.31 30.68 19.53
N ALA A 247 -11.92 31.02 20.77
CA ALA A 247 -11.10 32.18 21.03
C ALA A 247 -9.72 32.03 20.40
N ARG A 248 -9.16 30.82 20.43
CA ARG A 248 -7.90 30.50 19.79
C ARG A 248 -8.00 30.53 18.28
N VAL A 249 -9.08 29.94 17.70
CA VAL A 249 -9.33 30.01 16.26
C VAL A 249 -9.41 31.46 15.78
N GLU A 250 -10.17 32.32 16.50
CA GLU A 250 -10.30 33.74 16.17
C GLU A 250 -8.96 34.50 16.30
N ALA A 251 -8.12 34.16 17.28
CA ALA A 251 -6.82 34.77 17.50
C ALA A 251 -5.77 34.38 16.45
N GLU A 252 -5.81 33.12 15.95
CA GLU A 252 -4.86 32.59 14.96
C GLU A 252 -5.35 32.78 13.52
N ALA A 253 -6.60 33.20 13.30
CA ALA A 253 -7.19 33.41 11.98
C ALA A 253 -6.43 34.50 11.20
N ARG A 254 -6.01 34.16 9.97
CA ARG A 254 -5.40 35.12 9.04
C ARG A 254 -6.43 35.81 8.16
N ASP A 255 -7.49 35.10 7.83
CA ASP A 255 -8.57 35.56 6.97
C ASP A 255 -9.92 35.19 7.54
N SER A 256 -10.96 35.92 7.15
CA SER A 256 -12.34 35.63 7.55
C SER A 256 -13.30 35.78 6.38
N LEU A 257 -14.25 34.83 6.26
CA LEU A 257 -15.33 34.88 5.28
C LEU A 257 -16.67 34.98 6.01
N ARG A 258 -17.47 36.00 5.67
CA ARG A 258 -18.87 36.09 6.15
C ARG A 258 -19.83 35.69 5.03
N LEU A 259 -20.64 34.72 5.33
CA LEU A 259 -21.74 34.31 4.46
C LEU A 259 -23.01 35.03 4.94
N PHE A 260 -23.72 35.66 4.03
CA PHE A 260 -25.01 36.29 4.27
C PHE A 260 -26.10 35.47 3.58
N SER A 261 -27.19 35.25 4.29
CA SER A 261 -28.41 34.61 3.75
C SER A 261 -29.24 35.57 2.91
#